data_d8be1f168195da503e27d3534331a27d
#
_entry.id   d8be1f168195da503e27d3534331a27d
#
_cell.length_a   1.000
_cell.length_b   1.000
_cell.length_c   1.000
_cell.angle_alpha   90.00
_cell.angle_beta   90.00
_cell.angle_gamma   90.00
#
_symmetry.space_group_name_H-M   'P 1'
#
loop_
_entity.id
_entity.type
_entity.pdbx_description
1 polymer ?
#
loop_
_entity_poly.entity_id
_entity_poly.type
_entity_poly.pdbx_seq_one_letter_code
_entity_poly.pdbx_strand_id
1 'polypeptide(L)'
;MPTPGVAPRKDARYADIRRRALDPRREPLPTRVEDVPDLPPGAVHALDEGLAALDLTLTLETRRAIEGHARLLLAWTSSINLTAIRDPEVVATAHIVDSLTAVEVLAAHGIGRFLDLGSGGGYPGLPLAAALPAARALLVEPIAKKARFLETVIASTGLTGTVEGPST
;
A
#
# COMPACT_ATOMS: atom_id res chain seq x y z
N MET A 1 24.78 42.01 15.65
CA MET A 1 23.64 41.17 16.02
C MET A 1 22.98 40.73 14.74
N PRO A 2 23.06 39.44 14.30
CA PRO A 2 22.33 38.98 13.15
C PRO A 2 20.87 38.72 13.52
N THR A 3 19.95 39.24 12.72
CA THR A 3 18.50 39.03 12.80
C THR A 3 18.15 37.56 12.63
N PRO A 4 17.24 36.96 13.43
CA PRO A 4 16.83 35.59 13.29
C PRO A 4 16.06 35.40 11.97
N GLY A 5 16.48 34.41 11.18
CA GLY A 5 15.88 34.05 9.89
C GLY A 5 14.40 33.70 10.02
N VAL A 6 13.58 34.40 9.28
CA VAL A 6 12.15 34.13 9.12
C VAL A 6 12.00 32.74 8.46
N ALA A 7 11.34 31.84 9.16
CA ALA A 7 10.99 30.54 8.59
C ALA A 7 10.17 30.71 7.29
N PRO A 8 10.40 29.94 6.23
CA PRO A 8 9.68 30.11 4.97
C PRO A 8 8.19 29.91 5.18
N ARG A 9 7.40 30.86 4.68
CA ARG A 9 5.94 30.86 4.77
C ARG A 9 5.36 29.55 4.18
N LYS A 10 4.26 29.07 4.75
CA LYS A 10 3.55 27.84 4.31
C LYS A 10 3.30 27.83 2.80
N ASP A 11 3.09 29.00 2.20
CA ASP A 11 2.85 29.18 0.77
C ASP A 11 4.03 28.79 -0.14
N ALA A 12 5.27 29.01 0.33
CA ALA A 12 6.47 28.63 -0.43
C ALA A 12 6.65 27.10 -0.51
N ARG A 13 6.27 26.38 0.55
CA ARG A 13 6.30 24.89 0.54
C ARG A 13 5.24 24.32 -0.40
N TYR A 14 4.03 24.90 -0.42
CA TYR A 14 2.97 24.47 -1.33
C TYR A 14 3.30 24.76 -2.80
N ALA A 15 3.96 25.89 -3.08
CA ALA A 15 4.41 26.21 -4.44
C ALA A 15 5.49 25.25 -4.94
N ASP A 16 6.43 24.85 -4.07
CA ASP A 16 7.48 23.88 -4.41
C ASP A 16 6.91 22.46 -4.64
N ILE A 17 5.94 22.05 -3.81
CA ILE A 17 5.22 20.78 -3.98
C ILE A 17 4.46 20.76 -5.31
N ARG A 18 3.80 21.85 -5.70
CA ARG A 18 3.12 21.98 -7.00
C ARG A 18 4.10 21.94 -8.17
N ARG A 19 5.23 22.64 -8.08
CA ARG A 19 6.26 22.60 -9.14
C ARG A 19 6.83 21.20 -9.34
N ARG A 20 7.09 20.47 -8.25
CA ARG A 20 7.56 19.08 -8.31
C ARG A 20 6.51 18.13 -8.88
N ALA A 21 5.22 18.37 -8.59
CA ALA A 21 4.13 17.55 -9.11
C ALA A 21 3.87 17.76 -10.63
N LEU A 22 4.31 18.89 -11.18
CA LEU A 22 4.09 19.29 -12.58
C LEU A 22 5.39 19.23 -13.42
N ASP A 23 6.49 18.64 -12.92
CA ASP A 23 7.72 18.47 -13.69
C ASP A 23 7.47 17.46 -14.82
N PRO A 24 7.45 17.89 -16.09
CA PRO A 24 7.20 17.01 -17.24
C PRO A 24 8.31 15.95 -17.46
N ARG A 25 9.42 16.04 -16.71
CA ARG A 25 10.52 15.07 -16.76
C ARG A 25 10.33 13.93 -15.74
N ARG A 26 9.26 13.95 -14.94
CA ARG A 26 8.94 12.86 -14.03
C ARG A 26 8.40 11.70 -14.83
N GLU A 27 9.07 10.58 -14.76
CA GLU A 27 8.53 9.34 -15.30
C GLU A 27 7.15 9.06 -14.68
N PRO A 28 6.17 8.65 -15.48
CA PRO A 28 4.86 8.28 -14.96
C PRO A 28 5.00 7.15 -13.93
N LEU A 29 4.21 7.21 -12.87
CA LEU A 29 4.22 6.14 -11.87
C LEU A 29 3.73 4.83 -12.51
N PRO A 30 4.36 3.69 -12.20
CA PRO A 30 3.97 2.41 -12.75
C PRO A 30 2.54 2.08 -12.34
N THR A 31 1.74 1.60 -13.29
CA THR A 31 0.33 1.22 -13.06
C THR A 31 0.12 -0.28 -13.14
N ARG A 32 1.15 -1.03 -13.48
CA ARG A 32 1.10 -2.49 -13.63
C ARG A 32 2.22 -3.14 -12.83
N VAL A 33 1.92 -4.30 -12.27
CA VAL A 33 2.92 -5.08 -11.52
C VAL A 33 4.10 -5.49 -12.42
N GLU A 34 3.85 -5.74 -13.69
CA GLU A 34 4.90 -6.13 -14.65
C GLU A 34 5.94 -5.04 -14.91
N ASP A 35 5.58 -3.77 -14.65
CA ASP A 35 6.45 -2.61 -14.87
C ASP A 35 7.39 -2.33 -13.67
N VAL A 36 7.29 -3.13 -12.60
CA VAL A 36 8.11 -2.95 -11.38
C VAL A 36 8.94 -4.20 -11.08
N PRO A 37 10.14 -4.05 -10.48
CA PRO A 37 10.99 -5.19 -10.14
C PRO A 37 10.31 -6.16 -9.20
N ASP A 38 10.72 -7.42 -9.22
CA ASP A 38 10.32 -8.41 -8.23
C ASP A 38 10.84 -8.02 -6.83
N LEU A 39 10.19 -8.57 -5.79
CA LEU A 39 10.72 -8.43 -4.43
C LEU A 39 12.09 -9.09 -4.34
N PRO A 40 13.04 -8.49 -3.62
CA PRO A 40 14.34 -9.12 -3.38
C PRO A 40 14.17 -10.40 -2.57
N PRO A 41 15.10 -11.38 -2.72
CA PRO A 41 15.02 -12.67 -2.04
C PRO A 41 14.86 -12.59 -0.52
N GLY A 42 15.46 -11.59 0.13
CA GLY A 42 15.31 -11.37 1.57
C GLY A 42 13.87 -11.06 1.96
N ALA A 43 13.16 -10.21 1.18
CA ALA A 43 11.76 -9.89 1.44
C ALA A 43 10.84 -11.09 1.19
N VAL A 44 11.13 -11.90 0.16
CA VAL A 44 10.39 -13.15 -0.09
C VAL A 44 10.58 -14.11 1.08
N HIS A 45 11.81 -14.27 1.55
CA HIS A 45 12.14 -15.13 2.71
C HIS A 45 11.44 -14.63 3.99
N ALA A 46 11.49 -13.34 4.29
CA ALA A 46 10.82 -12.76 5.45
C ALA A 46 9.29 -12.96 5.40
N LEU A 47 8.70 -12.89 4.20
CA LEU A 47 7.28 -13.21 4.02
C LEU A 47 7.01 -14.70 4.27
N ASP A 48 7.86 -15.61 3.77
CA ASP A 48 7.71 -17.05 3.99
C ASP A 48 7.79 -17.42 5.47
N GLU A 49 8.77 -16.87 6.19
CA GLU A 49 8.90 -17.06 7.64
C GLU A 49 7.67 -16.52 8.40
N GLY A 50 7.18 -15.34 8.01
CA GLY A 50 5.99 -14.76 8.62
C GLY A 50 4.73 -15.59 8.38
N LEU A 51 4.51 -16.08 7.17
CA LEU A 51 3.39 -16.95 6.85
C LEU A 51 3.45 -18.28 7.61
N ALA A 52 4.65 -18.87 7.72
CA ALA A 52 4.87 -20.09 8.50
C ALA A 52 4.60 -19.86 9.99
N ALA A 53 5.01 -18.72 10.54
CA ALA A 53 4.75 -18.37 11.95
C ALA A 53 3.26 -18.16 12.26
N LEU A 54 2.46 -17.74 11.25
CA LEU A 54 1.02 -17.59 11.35
C LEU A 54 0.25 -18.89 11.03
N ASP A 55 0.94 -19.97 10.68
CA ASP A 55 0.33 -21.20 10.13
C ASP A 55 -0.64 -20.92 8.97
N LEU A 56 -0.31 -19.92 8.14
CA LEU A 56 -1.15 -19.43 7.06
C LEU A 56 -0.61 -19.86 5.71
N THR A 57 -1.42 -20.62 4.97
CA THR A 57 -1.12 -21.00 3.59
C THR A 57 -1.94 -20.17 2.62
N LEU A 58 -1.27 -19.44 1.74
CA LEU A 58 -1.88 -18.66 0.67
C LEU A 58 -1.86 -19.45 -0.64
N THR A 59 -2.91 -19.27 -1.46
CA THR A 59 -2.85 -19.73 -2.85
C THR A 59 -1.77 -18.98 -3.62
N LEU A 60 -1.28 -19.55 -4.71
CA LEU A 60 -0.30 -18.88 -5.57
C LEU A 60 -0.81 -17.55 -6.11
N GLU A 61 -2.09 -17.47 -6.44
CA GLU A 61 -2.75 -16.25 -6.92
C GLU A 61 -2.78 -15.18 -5.83
N THR A 62 -3.25 -15.51 -4.62
CA THR A 62 -3.27 -14.61 -3.46
C THR A 62 -1.87 -14.10 -3.14
N ARG A 63 -0.89 -15.00 -3.15
CA ARG A 63 0.51 -14.65 -2.89
C ARG A 63 1.03 -13.65 -3.90
N ARG A 64 0.84 -13.91 -5.19
CA ARG A 64 1.25 -13.00 -6.27
C ARG A 64 0.60 -11.63 -6.17
N ALA A 65 -0.67 -11.58 -5.79
CA ALA A 65 -1.39 -10.32 -5.61
C ALA A 65 -0.81 -9.49 -4.45
N ILE A 66 -0.52 -10.13 -3.31
CA ILE A 66 0.10 -9.47 -2.15
C ILE A 66 1.52 -8.99 -2.46
N GLU A 67 2.33 -9.81 -3.12
CA GLU A 67 3.68 -9.42 -3.56
C GLU A 67 3.63 -8.26 -4.57
N GLY A 68 2.69 -8.31 -5.51
CA GLY A 68 2.45 -7.24 -6.49
C GLY A 68 2.06 -5.92 -5.82
N HIS A 69 1.23 -5.97 -4.78
CA HIS A 69 0.90 -4.80 -3.96
C HIS A 69 2.15 -4.20 -3.31
N ALA A 70 2.99 -5.02 -2.68
CA ALA A 70 4.22 -4.55 -2.04
C ALA A 70 5.20 -3.93 -3.05
N ARG A 71 5.34 -4.52 -4.24
CA ARG A 71 6.18 -3.99 -5.33
C ARG A 71 5.71 -2.62 -5.80
N LEU A 72 4.42 -2.46 -6.04
CA LEU A 72 3.82 -1.16 -6.39
C LEU A 72 3.95 -0.15 -5.24
N LEU A 73 3.76 -0.55 -3.98
CA LEU A 73 3.97 0.31 -2.82
C LEU A 73 5.37 0.90 -2.80
N LEU A 74 6.39 0.05 -2.93
CA LEU A 74 7.80 0.47 -2.94
C LEU A 74 8.10 1.46 -4.07
N ALA A 75 7.58 1.20 -5.27
CA ALA A 75 7.75 2.09 -6.42
C ALA A 75 7.07 3.45 -6.22
N TRP A 76 5.82 3.46 -5.74
CA TRP A 76 5.05 4.69 -5.56
C TRP A 76 5.51 5.52 -4.36
N THR A 77 5.99 4.87 -3.30
CA THR A 77 6.40 5.52 -2.05
C THR A 77 7.53 6.54 -2.26
N SER A 78 8.32 6.39 -3.31
CA SER A 78 9.33 7.38 -3.69
C SER A 78 8.74 8.73 -4.12
N SER A 79 7.52 8.74 -4.63
CA SER A 79 6.85 9.90 -5.23
C SER A 79 5.70 10.44 -4.40
N ILE A 80 4.98 9.55 -3.72
CA ILE A 80 3.91 9.94 -2.78
C ILE A 80 4.18 9.24 -1.44
N ASN A 81 3.91 9.93 -0.35
CA ASN A 81 4.19 9.40 0.98
C ASN A 81 3.13 8.39 1.42
N LEU A 82 3.24 7.13 0.94
CA LEU A 82 2.36 6.03 1.29
C LEU A 82 2.73 5.42 2.65
N THR A 83 4.03 5.23 2.87
CA THR A 83 4.62 4.70 4.11
C THR A 83 5.99 5.32 4.36
N ALA A 84 6.44 5.33 5.61
CA ALA A 84 7.80 5.68 5.97
C ALA A 84 8.79 4.53 5.75
N ILE A 85 8.32 3.29 5.65
CA ILE A 85 9.13 2.09 5.47
C ILE A 85 9.57 2.00 4.00
N ARG A 86 10.89 1.84 3.78
CA ARG A 86 11.51 1.77 2.46
C ARG A 86 12.20 0.43 2.21
N ASP A 87 12.51 -0.29 3.28
CA ASP A 87 13.15 -1.59 3.25
C ASP A 87 12.13 -2.66 2.85
N PRO A 88 12.34 -3.42 1.76
CA PRO A 88 11.41 -4.46 1.32
C PRO A 88 11.18 -5.58 2.35
N GLU A 89 12.20 -5.95 3.14
CA GLU A 89 12.07 -6.97 4.18
C GLU A 89 11.17 -6.47 5.32
N VAL A 90 11.33 -5.19 5.69
CA VAL A 90 10.47 -4.56 6.69
C VAL A 90 9.05 -4.35 6.15
N VAL A 91 8.87 -4.08 4.85
CA VAL A 91 7.54 -4.05 4.22
C VAL A 91 6.88 -5.44 4.31
N ALA A 92 7.63 -6.52 4.04
CA ALA A 92 7.10 -7.87 4.15
C ALA A 92 6.62 -8.19 5.57
N THR A 93 7.39 -7.86 6.59
CA THR A 93 7.07 -8.16 7.99
C THR A 93 6.06 -7.18 8.59
N ALA A 94 6.36 -5.87 8.57
CA ALA A 94 5.59 -4.85 9.29
C ALA A 94 4.34 -4.36 8.53
N HIS A 95 4.17 -4.70 7.26
CA HIS A 95 2.96 -4.40 6.52
C HIS A 95 2.19 -5.66 6.13
N ILE A 96 2.83 -6.62 5.44
CA ILE A 96 2.09 -7.79 4.95
C ILE A 96 1.78 -8.75 6.11
N VAL A 97 2.81 -9.28 6.78
CA VAL A 97 2.62 -10.29 7.84
C VAL A 97 1.80 -9.72 8.98
N ASP A 98 2.07 -8.49 9.43
CA ASP A 98 1.28 -7.81 10.46
C ASP A 98 -0.20 -7.72 10.08
N SER A 99 -0.52 -7.34 8.85
CA SER A 99 -1.91 -7.32 8.34
C SER A 99 -2.56 -8.70 8.42
N LEU A 100 -1.84 -9.75 8.05
CA LEU A 100 -2.35 -11.11 7.99
C LEU A 100 -2.60 -11.75 9.36
N THR A 101 -2.09 -11.18 10.46
CA THR A 101 -2.37 -11.64 11.83
C THR A 101 -3.86 -11.64 12.16
N ALA A 102 -4.65 -10.78 11.52
CA ALA A 102 -6.09 -10.68 11.75
C ALA A 102 -6.92 -11.73 10.99
N VAL A 103 -6.32 -12.50 10.06
CA VAL A 103 -7.05 -13.44 9.20
C VAL A 103 -7.79 -14.49 10.00
N GLU A 104 -7.13 -15.12 10.98
CA GLU A 104 -7.75 -16.17 11.80
C GLU A 104 -8.97 -15.65 12.55
N VAL A 105 -8.85 -14.49 13.19
CA VAL A 105 -9.93 -13.87 13.95
C VAL A 105 -11.12 -13.52 13.05
N LEU A 106 -10.86 -12.89 11.91
CA LEU A 106 -11.91 -12.50 10.97
C LEU A 106 -12.62 -13.72 10.35
N ALA A 107 -11.86 -14.76 10.01
CA ALA A 107 -12.39 -16.01 9.48
C ALA A 107 -13.26 -16.74 10.52
N ALA A 108 -12.78 -16.84 11.77
CA ALA A 108 -13.51 -17.51 12.86
C ALA A 108 -14.87 -16.82 13.16
N HIS A 109 -14.95 -15.51 12.94
CA HIS A 109 -16.20 -14.75 13.14
C HIS A 109 -17.09 -14.68 11.88
N GLY A 110 -16.70 -15.32 10.79
CA GLY A 110 -17.47 -15.34 9.54
C GLY A 110 -17.68 -13.94 8.94
N ILE A 111 -16.66 -13.06 9.03
CA ILE A 111 -16.78 -11.68 8.58
C ILE A 111 -16.92 -11.63 7.06
N GLY A 112 -18.11 -11.29 6.57
CA GLY A 112 -18.41 -11.15 5.13
C GLY A 112 -18.12 -9.78 4.55
N ARG A 113 -17.89 -8.76 5.40
CA ARG A 113 -17.52 -7.40 4.99
C ARG A 113 -16.72 -6.72 6.06
N PHE A 114 -15.73 -5.92 5.68
CA PHE A 114 -14.98 -5.07 6.61
C PHE A 114 -14.65 -3.72 5.99
N LEU A 115 -14.38 -2.76 6.85
CA LEU A 115 -14.06 -1.39 6.50
C LEU A 115 -12.64 -1.08 6.98
N ASP A 116 -11.80 -0.55 6.07
CA ASP A 116 -10.47 -0.04 6.37
C ASP A 116 -10.51 1.49 6.26
N LEU A 117 -10.44 2.17 7.41
CA LEU A 117 -10.52 3.63 7.50
C LEU A 117 -9.12 4.25 7.47
N GLY A 118 -8.86 5.09 6.47
CA GLY A 118 -7.55 5.69 6.27
C GLY A 118 -6.57 4.71 5.66
N SER A 119 -6.99 3.96 4.66
CA SER A 119 -6.27 2.82 4.09
C SER A 119 -4.85 3.11 3.60
N GLY A 120 -4.50 4.36 3.30
CA GLY A 120 -3.12 4.78 3.00
C GLY A 120 -2.45 3.99 1.90
N GLY A 121 -1.49 3.18 2.28
CA GLY A 121 -0.80 2.22 1.40
C GLY A 121 -1.55 0.90 1.21
N GLY A 122 -2.79 0.77 1.68
CA GLY A 122 -3.61 -0.42 1.53
C GLY A 122 -3.42 -1.48 2.63
N TYR A 123 -2.82 -1.11 3.74
CA TYR A 123 -2.61 -2.01 4.88
C TYR A 123 -3.45 -1.56 6.08
N PRO A 124 -4.18 -2.51 6.73
CA PRO A 124 -4.21 -3.94 6.46
C PRO A 124 -5.20 -4.38 5.37
N GLY A 125 -5.99 -3.48 4.78
CA GLY A 125 -7.17 -3.77 3.98
C GLY A 125 -6.93 -4.72 2.80
N LEU A 126 -5.93 -4.45 1.95
CA LEU A 126 -5.69 -5.25 0.74
C LEU A 126 -5.13 -6.65 1.03
N PRO A 127 -4.14 -6.87 1.93
CA PRO A 127 -3.74 -8.22 2.32
C PRO A 127 -4.88 -9.04 2.92
N LEU A 128 -5.74 -8.43 3.73
CA LEU A 128 -6.92 -9.10 4.28
C LEU A 128 -7.95 -9.45 3.19
N ALA A 129 -8.21 -8.55 2.24
CA ALA A 129 -9.08 -8.83 1.11
C ALA A 129 -8.56 -10.00 0.26
N ALA A 130 -7.23 -10.10 0.10
CA ALA A 130 -6.60 -11.19 -0.62
C ALA A 130 -6.74 -12.53 0.11
N ALA A 131 -6.51 -12.54 1.42
CA ALA A 131 -6.52 -13.75 2.25
C ALA A 131 -7.94 -14.22 2.60
N LEU A 132 -8.93 -13.34 2.51
CA LEU A 132 -10.33 -13.61 2.84
C LEU A 132 -11.25 -13.41 1.61
N PRO A 133 -11.19 -14.27 0.58
CA PRO A 133 -11.87 -14.05 -0.70
C PRO A 133 -13.40 -14.01 -0.58
N ALA A 134 -13.97 -14.55 0.50
CA ALA A 134 -15.39 -14.47 0.81
C ALA A 134 -15.82 -13.11 1.40
N ALA A 135 -14.88 -12.31 1.89
CA ALA A 135 -15.13 -11.01 2.48
C ALA A 135 -14.99 -9.87 1.45
N ARG A 136 -15.83 -8.85 1.58
CA ARG A 136 -15.74 -7.62 0.78
C ARG A 136 -15.07 -6.53 1.59
N ALA A 137 -13.96 -6.03 1.08
CA ALA A 137 -13.25 -4.89 1.67
C ALA A 137 -13.79 -3.57 1.12
N LEU A 138 -14.04 -2.61 2.00
CA LEU A 138 -14.24 -1.21 1.65
C LEU A 138 -13.07 -0.41 2.22
N LEU A 139 -12.27 0.20 1.33
CA LEU A 139 -11.13 1.01 1.69
C LEU A 139 -11.50 2.48 1.57
N VAL A 140 -11.39 3.22 2.66
CA VAL A 140 -11.71 4.66 2.70
C VAL A 140 -10.43 5.45 2.84
N GLU A 141 -10.12 6.27 1.83
CA GLU A 141 -8.90 7.08 1.81
C GLU A 141 -9.20 8.50 1.33
N PRO A 142 -9.13 9.51 2.22
CA PRO A 142 -9.48 10.90 1.88
C PRO A 142 -8.44 11.61 1.00
N ILE A 143 -7.24 11.05 0.84
CA ILE A 143 -6.18 11.67 0.03
C ILE A 143 -6.21 11.10 -1.39
N ALA A 144 -6.67 11.88 -2.36
CA ALA A 144 -6.87 11.46 -3.75
C ALA A 144 -5.68 10.69 -4.36
N LYS A 145 -4.44 11.08 -4.08
CA LYS A 145 -3.24 10.38 -4.58
C LYS A 145 -3.12 8.96 -4.02
N LYS A 146 -3.50 8.77 -2.76
CA LYS A 146 -3.46 7.47 -2.08
C LYS A 146 -4.63 6.60 -2.53
N ALA A 147 -5.83 7.19 -2.67
CA ALA A 147 -6.98 6.50 -3.24
C ALA A 147 -6.65 5.96 -4.64
N ARG A 148 -6.05 6.80 -5.51
CA ARG A 148 -5.60 6.38 -6.84
C ARG A 148 -4.56 5.25 -6.79
N PHE A 149 -3.66 5.25 -5.80
CA PHE A 149 -2.74 4.14 -5.60
C PHE A 149 -3.50 2.84 -5.32
N LEU A 150 -4.47 2.86 -4.39
CA LEU A 150 -5.28 1.69 -4.05
C LEU A 150 -6.04 1.14 -5.26
N GLU A 151 -6.67 2.02 -6.06
CA GLU A 151 -7.32 1.65 -7.32
C GLU A 151 -6.34 1.00 -8.30
N THR A 152 -5.12 1.54 -8.40
CA THR A 152 -4.06 0.99 -9.25
C THR A 152 -3.66 -0.41 -8.81
N VAL A 153 -3.47 -0.63 -7.50
CA VAL A 153 -3.14 -1.95 -6.96
C VAL A 153 -4.26 -2.95 -7.27
N ILE A 154 -5.51 -2.62 -6.97
CA ILE A 154 -6.66 -3.49 -7.21
C ILE A 154 -6.74 -3.87 -8.70
N ALA A 155 -6.64 -2.88 -9.59
CA ALA A 155 -6.72 -3.11 -11.04
C ALA A 155 -5.56 -3.98 -11.56
N SER A 156 -4.35 -3.83 -11.01
CA SER A 156 -3.16 -4.54 -11.50
C SER A 156 -2.99 -5.94 -10.89
N THR A 157 -3.51 -6.17 -9.69
CA THR A 157 -3.32 -7.45 -8.97
C THR A 157 -4.55 -8.35 -9.00
N GLY A 158 -5.69 -7.83 -9.44
CA GLY A 158 -6.97 -8.56 -9.39
C GLY A 158 -7.55 -8.72 -7.99
N LEU A 159 -7.01 -7.99 -7.00
CA LEU A 159 -7.57 -8.00 -5.65
C LEU A 159 -9.00 -7.46 -5.63
N THR A 160 -9.84 -8.06 -4.79
CA THR A 160 -11.21 -7.61 -4.62
C THR A 160 -11.29 -6.55 -3.52
N GLY A 161 -11.83 -5.40 -3.87
CA GLY A 161 -12.02 -4.30 -2.92
C GLY A 161 -12.71 -3.13 -3.61
N THR A 162 -13.32 -2.28 -2.82
CA THR A 162 -13.88 -1.00 -3.28
C THR A 162 -13.15 0.12 -2.59
N VAL A 163 -12.75 1.14 -3.35
CA VAL A 163 -12.11 2.34 -2.80
C VAL A 163 -13.11 3.47 -2.77
N GLU A 164 -13.32 4.06 -1.60
CA GLU A 164 -14.00 5.33 -1.45
C GLU A 164 -12.96 6.42 -1.20
N GLY A 165 -12.84 7.32 -2.17
CA GLY A 165 -11.98 8.48 -2.14
C GLY A 165 -12.77 9.78 -2.27
N PRO A 166 -12.12 10.94 -2.28
CA PRO A 166 -12.78 12.20 -2.57
C PRO A 166 -13.36 12.16 -3.99
N SER A 167 -14.63 12.57 -4.11
CA SER A 167 -15.26 12.76 -5.41
C SER A 167 -14.43 13.76 -6.22
N THR A 168 -14.03 13.36 -7.41
CA THR A 168 -13.33 14.23 -8.40
C THR A 168 -14.30 15.25 -8.98
#